data_e8d4c9625c039a2567aad04c15a17d13
#
_entry.id   e8d4c9625c039a2567aad04c15a17d13
#
_cell.length_a   1.000
_cell.length_b   1.000
_cell.length_c   1.000
_cell.angle_alpha   90.00
_cell.angle_beta   90.00
_cell.angle_gamma   90.00
#
_symmetry.space_group_name_H-M   'P 1'
#
loop_
_entity.id
_entity.type
_entity.pdbx_description
1 polymer ?
#
loop_
_entity_poly.entity_id
_entity_poly.type
_entity_poly.pdbx_seq_one_letter_code
_entity_poly.pdbx_strand_id
1 'polypeptide(L)'
;MKRKSWQLFAVFGLVGLLLAAVVSCGKPAVNSQAKNTEEIEFWTMQLQPQFTEYFNKTIAGFEAENPGVKVRWVDVPWSAMESKILGAVSAKTAPDVVNLNPDFASLLAGRNAWLDLDSRVSQQVRELYLPNIWKASVLDGKSFGIPWYLTTGVTIYNTELLKKAGIAKPPATYAELAQVAKQVKDKTGKFAFFVTFVPEDSAEVLQSFVQMGVPLVDAQGKAAFNTAKGKAVFQYWVDLYKGGLLPQDVLVQGHRRAIELYQAGETSLLASGPQFLKAISENAPSIGAVSAAAPQITGETGKKTVAVMNLVVPRDSKRPDDAVKFALYVTNSQNQLAFAKAANVLPSTVEALQDDYFKNVPADAAAADRARVVSASGLTSAELLIPPLSDVKKLQKAIYDNLQAAMLDEKSVDQAVADAAKAWDQR
;
A
#
# COMPACT_ATOMS: atom_id res chain seq x y z
N MET A 1 68.08 1.68 0.86
CA MET A 1 69.07 2.18 1.81
C MET A 1 68.37 2.47 3.12
N LYS A 2 68.84 1.76 4.18
CA LYS A 2 68.95 2.08 5.60
C LYS A 2 67.70 2.49 6.35
N ARG A 3 67.06 1.58 7.23
CA ARG A 3 67.48 1.26 8.62
C ARG A 3 67.26 2.46 9.54
N LYS A 4 66.60 2.41 10.71
CA LYS A 4 66.58 1.51 11.88
C LYS A 4 65.50 2.09 12.83
N SER A 5 64.57 1.38 13.47
CA SER A 5 64.68 0.57 14.71
C SER A 5 64.99 1.35 15.99
N TRP A 6 64.23 1.15 17.03
CA TRP A 6 64.49 0.67 18.40
C TRP A 6 63.47 1.27 19.36
N GLN A 7 62.69 0.51 20.03
CA GLN A 7 62.77 -0.30 21.25
C GLN A 7 62.34 0.48 22.48
N LEU A 8 61.25 -0.02 23.08
CA LEU A 8 61.14 -0.66 24.40
C LEU A 8 61.66 0.15 25.60
N PHE A 9 60.82 0.39 26.57
CA PHE A 9 61.04 -0.09 27.94
C PHE A 9 59.80 0.00 28.81
N ALA A 10 59.56 -1.08 29.45
CA ALA A 10 58.57 -1.41 30.47
C ALA A 10 59.02 -0.91 31.85
N VAL A 11 58.15 -1.00 32.80
CA VAL A 11 58.38 -1.53 34.17
C VAL A 11 57.73 -0.73 35.32
N PHE A 12 56.74 -1.37 35.93
CA PHE A 12 56.42 -1.58 37.33
C PHE A 12 56.32 -0.44 38.37
N GLY A 13 55.26 -0.59 39.17
CA GLY A 13 55.28 -0.41 40.64
C GLY A 13 54.16 0.56 41.09
N LEU A 14 53.48 0.47 42.09
CA LEU A 14 53.38 -0.42 43.27
C LEU A 14 52.05 -0.11 43.99
N VAL A 15 51.48 -1.08 44.62
CA VAL A 15 50.38 -1.15 45.56
C VAL A 15 50.43 -0.07 46.63
N GLY A 16 49.31 0.54 46.97
CA GLY A 16 49.10 1.39 48.14
C GLY A 16 47.68 1.29 48.67
N LEU A 17 47.47 0.34 49.57
CA LEU A 17 46.27 0.26 50.43
C LEU A 17 46.28 1.41 51.41
N LEU A 18 45.17 2.11 51.60
CA LEU A 18 44.80 2.78 52.83
C LEU A 18 43.33 2.85 53.05
N LEU A 19 42.85 2.11 54.06
CA LEU A 19 41.53 2.21 54.70
C LEU A 19 41.40 3.59 55.38
N ALA A 20 40.23 4.22 55.18
CA ALA A 20 39.71 5.21 56.14
C ALA A 20 38.20 5.25 56.14
N ALA A 21 37.66 4.69 57.15
CA ALA A 21 36.57 5.14 58.02
C ALA A 21 35.27 5.74 57.45
N VAL A 22 34.23 5.05 57.75
CA VAL A 22 32.80 5.32 57.75
C VAL A 22 32.47 6.65 58.46
N VAL A 23 31.75 7.55 57.75
CA VAL A 23 30.85 8.50 58.39
C VAL A 23 29.49 8.36 57.73
N SER A 24 28.58 7.73 58.43
CA SER A 24 27.17 7.65 58.15
C SER A 24 26.54 9.04 58.35
N CYS A 25 26.08 9.64 57.22
CA CYS A 25 25.08 10.69 57.27
C CYS A 25 23.85 10.20 56.51
N GLY A 26 22.81 9.84 57.22
CA GLY A 26 21.52 9.47 56.68
C GLY A 26 20.96 10.61 55.84
N LYS A 27 20.83 10.36 54.54
CA LYS A 27 19.93 11.14 53.68
C LYS A 27 18.55 10.43 53.69
N PRO A 28 17.46 11.19 53.77
CA PRO A 28 16.14 10.60 53.68
C PRO A 28 16.03 9.87 52.33
N ALA A 29 15.59 8.64 52.37
CA ALA A 29 15.25 7.86 51.18
C ALA A 29 14.14 8.65 50.46
N VAL A 30 14.50 9.39 49.40
CA VAL A 30 13.59 9.81 48.38
C VAL A 30 13.14 8.49 47.72
N ASN A 31 11.96 8.06 48.10
CA ASN A 31 11.27 6.97 47.46
C ASN A 31 10.89 7.44 46.03
N SER A 32 11.85 7.49 45.13
CA SER A 32 11.59 7.53 43.72
C SER A 32 11.05 6.16 43.34
N GLN A 33 9.73 5.98 43.51
CA GLN A 33 9.04 5.07 42.63
C GLN A 33 9.35 5.56 41.21
N ALA A 34 10.40 5.02 40.63
CA ALA A 34 10.53 4.99 39.18
C ALA A 34 9.24 4.31 38.72
N LYS A 35 8.25 5.11 38.26
CA LYS A 35 7.14 4.59 37.48
C LYS A 35 7.84 3.78 36.39
N ASN A 36 7.71 2.46 36.40
CA ASN A 36 8.06 1.61 35.27
C ASN A 36 7.22 2.14 34.11
N THR A 37 7.79 3.03 33.34
CA THR A 37 7.19 3.55 32.13
C THR A 37 7.32 2.43 31.11
N GLU A 38 6.21 1.82 30.83
CA GLU A 38 6.18 0.72 29.88
C GLU A 38 6.13 1.32 28.46
N GLU A 39 7.11 1.00 27.63
CA GLU A 39 7.25 1.55 26.29
C GLU A 39 6.68 0.59 25.23
N ILE A 40 5.86 1.12 24.31
CA ILE A 40 5.41 0.46 23.08
C ILE A 40 6.26 0.97 21.93
N GLU A 41 6.83 0.09 21.14
CA GLU A 41 7.51 0.46 19.90
C GLU A 41 6.52 0.43 18.72
N PHE A 42 6.38 1.57 18.04
CA PHE A 42 5.49 1.74 16.89
C PHE A 42 6.29 2.04 15.62
N TRP A 43 6.20 1.17 14.60
CA TRP A 43 6.83 1.40 13.30
C TRP A 43 5.85 1.86 12.25
N THR A 44 6.27 2.86 11.45
CA THR A 44 5.54 3.33 10.26
C THR A 44 6.39 3.24 9.01
N MET A 45 5.76 3.40 7.84
CA MET A 45 6.41 3.33 6.53
C MET A 45 6.45 4.72 5.88
N GLN A 46 7.63 5.37 5.95
CA GLN A 46 7.95 6.62 5.24
C GLN A 46 6.95 7.76 5.50
N LEU A 47 6.57 7.96 6.75
CA LEU A 47 5.67 9.03 7.18
C LEU A 47 6.39 10.26 7.74
N GLN A 48 7.69 10.13 8.07
CA GLN A 48 8.55 11.27 8.41
C GLN A 48 9.21 11.87 7.17
N PRO A 49 9.53 13.17 7.18
CA PRO A 49 9.19 14.15 8.22
C PRO A 49 7.78 14.72 8.08
N GLN A 50 7.07 14.40 6.99
CA GLN A 50 5.85 15.06 6.55
C GLN A 50 4.74 15.07 7.60
N PHE A 51 4.57 13.96 8.34
CA PHE A 51 3.49 13.79 9.31
C PHE A 51 3.97 13.79 10.76
N THR A 52 5.17 14.32 11.03
CA THR A 52 5.78 14.34 12.37
C THR A 52 4.90 15.04 13.39
N GLU A 53 4.33 16.19 13.06
CA GLU A 53 3.45 16.95 13.96
C GLU A 53 2.19 16.16 14.31
N TYR A 54 1.56 15.52 13.31
CA TYR A 54 0.38 14.68 13.51
C TYR A 54 0.69 13.54 14.50
N PHE A 55 1.78 12.79 14.28
CA PHE A 55 2.11 11.65 15.13
C PHE A 55 2.52 12.07 16.54
N ASN A 56 3.28 13.15 16.69
CA ASN A 56 3.62 13.66 18.01
C ASN A 56 2.37 14.03 18.80
N LYS A 57 1.38 14.68 18.17
CA LYS A 57 0.11 15.02 18.79
C LYS A 57 -0.71 13.78 19.14
N THR A 58 -0.82 12.82 18.24
CA THR A 58 -1.57 11.59 18.44
C THR A 58 -0.96 10.72 19.55
N ILE A 59 0.36 10.59 19.58
CA ILE A 59 1.08 9.87 20.64
C ILE A 59 0.91 10.56 21.99
N ALA A 60 1.09 11.88 22.04
CA ALA A 60 0.90 12.63 23.28
C ALA A 60 -0.52 12.51 23.82
N GLY A 61 -1.54 12.50 22.94
CA GLY A 61 -2.93 12.25 23.33
C GLY A 61 -3.13 10.87 23.94
N PHE A 62 -2.61 9.83 23.29
CA PHE A 62 -2.67 8.47 23.82
C PHE A 62 -1.99 8.33 25.18
N GLU A 63 -0.79 8.89 25.32
CA GLU A 63 -0.03 8.86 26.58
C GLU A 63 -0.73 9.61 27.72
N ALA A 64 -1.44 10.68 27.41
CA ALA A 64 -2.24 11.43 28.40
C ALA A 64 -3.42 10.62 28.91
N GLU A 65 -4.07 9.86 28.03
CA GLU A 65 -5.19 8.97 28.39
C GLU A 65 -4.73 7.65 29.03
N ASN A 66 -3.44 7.30 28.89
CA ASN A 66 -2.87 6.06 29.38
C ASN A 66 -1.60 6.32 30.22
N PRO A 67 -1.76 6.86 31.45
CA PRO A 67 -0.63 7.16 32.32
C PRO A 67 0.19 5.91 32.64
N GLY A 68 1.47 5.93 32.31
CA GLY A 68 2.40 4.81 32.52
C GLY A 68 2.79 4.09 31.21
N VAL A 69 2.09 4.32 30.10
CA VAL A 69 2.48 3.82 28.79
C VAL A 69 3.20 4.94 28.01
N LYS A 70 4.31 4.61 27.38
CA LYS A 70 5.04 5.48 26.46
C LYS A 70 5.08 4.84 25.09
N VAL A 71 5.13 5.68 24.05
CA VAL A 71 5.19 5.19 22.66
C VAL A 71 6.45 5.73 21.98
N ARG A 72 7.31 4.82 21.54
CA ARG A 72 8.48 5.12 20.75
C ARG A 72 8.18 4.93 19.27
N TRP A 73 8.03 6.04 18.55
CA TRP A 73 7.76 6.01 17.13
C TRP A 73 9.04 5.90 16.30
N VAL A 74 9.09 4.92 15.41
CA VAL A 74 10.18 4.66 14.47
C VAL A 74 9.62 4.65 13.06
N ASP A 75 10.13 5.52 12.19
CA ASP A 75 9.74 5.52 10.79
C ASP A 75 10.80 4.77 9.95
N VAL A 76 10.32 3.92 9.05
CA VAL A 76 11.15 3.04 8.25
C VAL A 76 10.94 3.37 6.78
N PRO A 77 12.00 3.57 5.97
CA PRO A 77 11.86 3.76 4.54
C PRO A 77 11.08 2.62 3.89
N TRP A 78 10.22 2.95 2.94
CA TRP A 78 9.38 1.97 2.23
C TRP A 78 10.19 0.79 1.69
N SER A 79 11.30 1.08 1.01
CA SER A 79 12.19 0.08 0.42
C SER A 79 12.89 -0.86 1.43
N ALA A 80 12.96 -0.45 2.70
CA ALA A 80 13.61 -1.23 3.75
C ALA A 80 12.63 -2.01 4.63
N MET A 81 11.33 -1.68 4.59
CA MET A 81 10.35 -2.23 5.53
C MET A 81 10.22 -3.75 5.40
N GLU A 82 10.14 -4.29 4.19
CA GLU A 82 9.95 -5.74 3.99
C GLU A 82 11.09 -6.53 4.65
N SER A 83 12.33 -6.22 4.31
CA SER A 83 13.48 -6.92 4.88
C SER A 83 13.62 -6.72 6.39
N LYS A 84 13.34 -5.51 6.87
CA LYS A 84 13.43 -5.17 8.28
C LYS A 84 12.39 -5.91 9.13
N ILE A 85 11.12 -5.92 8.69
CA ILE A 85 10.06 -6.60 9.44
C ILE A 85 10.20 -8.13 9.40
N LEU A 86 10.60 -8.70 8.25
CA LEU A 86 10.90 -10.12 8.13
C LEU A 86 12.02 -10.55 9.08
N GLY A 87 13.11 -9.77 9.12
CA GLY A 87 14.24 -10.01 10.04
C GLY A 87 13.82 -9.88 11.50
N ALA A 88 13.08 -8.85 11.86
CA ALA A 88 12.62 -8.61 13.23
C ALA A 88 11.67 -9.69 13.74
N VAL A 89 10.71 -10.13 12.91
CA VAL A 89 9.79 -11.24 13.24
C VAL A 89 10.60 -12.53 13.44
N SER A 90 11.53 -12.83 12.52
CA SER A 90 12.35 -14.05 12.62
C SER A 90 13.24 -14.07 13.86
N ALA A 91 13.76 -12.90 14.25
CA ALA A 91 14.61 -12.73 15.45
C ALA A 91 13.81 -12.55 16.75
N LYS A 92 12.46 -12.49 16.70
CA LYS A 92 11.58 -12.16 17.83
C LYS A 92 11.87 -10.81 18.47
N THR A 93 12.25 -9.84 17.64
CA THR A 93 12.54 -8.44 18.02
C THR A 93 11.64 -7.47 17.27
N ALA A 94 10.47 -7.94 16.80
CA ALA A 94 9.50 -7.10 16.13
C ALA A 94 8.96 -6.02 17.09
N PRO A 95 8.56 -4.84 16.56
CA PRO A 95 7.91 -3.79 17.36
C PRO A 95 6.58 -4.27 17.92
N ASP A 96 5.95 -3.49 18.80
CA ASP A 96 4.64 -3.83 19.35
C ASP A 96 3.51 -3.53 18.36
N VAL A 97 3.62 -2.47 17.58
CA VAL A 97 2.66 -2.10 16.53
C VAL A 97 3.41 -1.73 15.26
N VAL A 98 2.98 -2.21 14.11
CA VAL A 98 3.59 -1.86 12.83
C VAL A 98 2.55 -1.55 11.76
N ASN A 99 2.77 -0.45 11.05
CA ASN A 99 2.00 -0.09 9.86
C ASN A 99 2.57 -0.83 8.65
N LEU A 100 1.73 -1.62 7.98
CA LEU A 100 2.11 -2.38 6.80
C LEU A 100 1.08 -2.23 5.68
N ASN A 101 1.58 -2.31 4.45
CA ASN A 101 0.75 -2.46 3.27
C ASN A 101 0.10 -3.86 3.24
N PRO A 102 -0.92 -4.08 2.39
CA PRO A 102 -1.62 -5.37 2.32
C PRO A 102 -0.69 -6.55 2.04
N ASP A 103 0.29 -6.37 1.15
CA ASP A 103 1.17 -7.46 0.70
C ASP A 103 2.06 -7.96 1.84
N PHE A 104 2.74 -7.04 2.55
CA PHE A 104 3.60 -7.40 3.67
C PHE A 104 2.79 -7.92 4.86
N ALA A 105 1.63 -7.32 5.12
CA ALA A 105 0.75 -7.77 6.18
C ALA A 105 0.25 -9.19 5.91
N SER A 106 -0.20 -9.49 4.68
CA SER A 106 -0.70 -10.80 4.28
C SER A 106 0.39 -11.88 4.26
N LEU A 107 1.58 -11.54 3.72
CA LEU A 107 2.72 -12.45 3.69
C LEU A 107 3.07 -13.01 5.08
N LEU A 108 3.12 -12.12 6.06
CA LEU A 108 3.45 -12.51 7.43
C LEU A 108 2.25 -13.07 8.20
N ALA A 109 1.01 -12.71 7.84
CA ALA A 109 -0.20 -13.35 8.33
C ALA A 109 -0.23 -14.84 7.99
N GLY A 110 0.10 -15.21 6.74
CA GLY A 110 0.23 -16.60 6.30
C GLY A 110 1.31 -17.39 7.06
N ARG A 111 2.29 -16.71 7.66
CA ARG A 111 3.30 -17.29 8.56
C ARG A 111 2.91 -17.25 10.04
N ASN A 112 1.68 -16.83 10.34
CA ASN A 112 1.16 -16.69 11.69
C ASN A 112 2.00 -15.76 12.59
N ALA A 113 2.55 -14.69 12.01
CA ALA A 113 3.40 -13.72 12.70
C ALA A 113 2.60 -12.68 13.50
N TRP A 114 1.31 -12.51 13.20
CA TRP A 114 0.47 -11.51 13.84
C TRP A 114 -0.40 -12.09 14.93
N LEU A 115 -0.74 -11.25 15.89
CA LEU A 115 -1.73 -11.53 16.91
C LEU A 115 -3.10 -11.72 16.25
N ASP A 116 -3.82 -12.74 16.67
CA ASP A 116 -5.22 -12.94 16.29
C ASP A 116 -6.10 -11.91 17.04
N LEU A 117 -6.67 -10.97 16.27
CA LEU A 117 -7.44 -9.87 16.82
C LEU A 117 -8.90 -10.21 17.11
N ASP A 118 -9.40 -11.37 16.65
CA ASP A 118 -10.81 -11.73 16.85
C ASP A 118 -11.17 -11.93 18.33
N SER A 119 -10.21 -12.35 19.13
CA SER A 119 -10.37 -12.50 20.59
C SER A 119 -10.10 -11.21 21.37
N ARG A 120 -9.58 -10.15 20.72
CA ARG A 120 -9.10 -8.92 21.36
C ARG A 120 -9.91 -7.69 20.99
N VAL A 121 -10.51 -7.69 19.81
CA VAL A 121 -11.32 -6.61 19.30
C VAL A 121 -12.77 -7.08 19.25
N SER A 122 -13.63 -6.47 20.07
CA SER A 122 -15.04 -6.85 20.12
C SER A 122 -15.75 -6.59 18.79
N GLN A 123 -16.84 -7.32 18.54
CA GLN A 123 -17.65 -7.11 17.37
C GLN A 123 -18.14 -5.66 17.26
N GLN A 124 -18.56 -5.05 18.36
CA GLN A 124 -18.99 -3.65 18.39
C GLN A 124 -17.91 -2.68 17.90
N VAL A 125 -16.63 -2.93 18.25
CA VAL A 125 -15.52 -2.12 17.76
C VAL A 125 -15.25 -2.38 16.29
N ARG A 126 -15.37 -3.62 15.82
CA ARG A 126 -15.21 -3.97 14.41
C ARG A 126 -16.28 -3.32 13.52
N GLU A 127 -17.49 -3.17 14.02
CA GLU A 127 -18.62 -2.52 13.33
C GLU A 127 -18.44 -1.01 13.14
N LEU A 128 -17.45 -0.37 13.82
CA LEU A 128 -17.07 1.01 13.54
C LEU A 128 -16.34 1.17 12.21
N TYR A 129 -15.80 0.10 11.68
CA TYR A 129 -15.07 0.07 10.40
C TYR A 129 -15.98 -0.36 9.25
N LEU A 130 -15.60 0.03 8.03
CA LEU A 130 -16.31 -0.42 6.83
C LEU A 130 -16.18 -1.95 6.70
N PRO A 131 -17.29 -2.72 6.59
CA PRO A 131 -17.24 -4.18 6.64
C PRO A 131 -16.37 -4.81 5.54
N ASN A 132 -16.45 -4.28 4.31
CA ASN A 132 -15.62 -4.71 3.18
C ASN A 132 -14.12 -4.45 3.41
N ILE A 133 -13.80 -3.38 4.15
CA ILE A 133 -12.42 -3.00 4.48
C ILE A 133 -11.88 -3.85 5.62
N TRP A 134 -12.69 -4.11 6.68
CA TRP A 134 -12.26 -5.04 7.73
C TRP A 134 -11.98 -6.43 7.16
N LYS A 135 -12.84 -6.90 6.24
CA LYS A 135 -12.67 -8.19 5.56
C LYS A 135 -11.34 -8.29 4.79
N ALA A 136 -10.83 -7.18 4.26
CA ALA A 136 -9.53 -7.15 3.58
C ALA A 136 -8.33 -7.44 4.53
N SER A 137 -8.55 -7.35 5.85
CA SER A 137 -7.57 -7.64 6.91
C SER A 137 -7.83 -8.99 7.59
N VAL A 138 -8.49 -9.92 6.89
CA VAL A 138 -8.78 -11.28 7.37
C VAL A 138 -8.09 -12.28 6.45
N LEU A 139 -7.38 -13.25 7.05
CA LEU A 139 -6.78 -14.39 6.36
C LEU A 139 -7.12 -15.67 7.13
N ASP A 140 -7.56 -16.70 6.42
CA ASP A 140 -7.96 -17.99 6.99
C ASP A 140 -8.98 -17.84 8.16
N GLY A 141 -9.91 -16.91 8.02
CA GLY A 141 -10.94 -16.62 9.00
C GLY A 141 -10.48 -15.86 10.25
N LYS A 142 -9.23 -15.37 10.28
CA LYS A 142 -8.66 -14.61 11.40
C LYS A 142 -8.33 -13.18 11.00
N SER A 143 -8.73 -12.23 11.83
CA SER A 143 -8.37 -10.83 11.68
C SER A 143 -6.92 -10.64 12.11
N PHE A 144 -6.05 -10.30 11.16
CA PHE A 144 -4.61 -10.10 11.39
C PHE A 144 -4.20 -8.63 11.55
N GLY A 145 -5.06 -7.69 11.21
CA GLY A 145 -4.74 -6.27 11.25
C GLY A 145 -5.98 -5.40 11.48
N ILE A 146 -5.74 -4.20 11.99
CA ILE A 146 -6.75 -3.16 12.13
C ILE A 146 -6.60 -2.23 10.95
N PRO A 147 -7.63 -2.09 10.08
CA PRO A 147 -7.57 -1.17 8.95
C PRO A 147 -7.38 0.26 9.42
N TRP A 148 -6.42 0.95 8.83
CA TRP A 148 -6.12 2.33 9.22
C TRP A 148 -6.52 3.31 8.13
N TYR A 149 -5.65 3.56 7.16
CA TYR A 149 -5.98 4.45 6.04
C TYR A 149 -5.99 3.69 4.72
N LEU A 150 -6.75 4.24 3.77
CA LEU A 150 -7.04 3.60 2.51
C LEU A 150 -6.62 4.47 1.34
N THR A 151 -6.27 3.82 0.24
CA THR A 151 -6.17 4.47 -1.06
C THR A 151 -6.98 3.68 -2.08
N THR A 152 -7.76 4.38 -2.91
CA THR A 152 -8.44 3.77 -4.05
C THR A 152 -7.83 4.29 -5.35
N GLY A 153 -7.93 3.50 -6.40
CA GLY A 153 -7.61 3.97 -7.73
C GLY A 153 -8.66 4.96 -8.24
N VAL A 154 -8.21 5.89 -9.06
CA VAL A 154 -9.04 6.74 -9.91
C VAL A 154 -8.47 6.73 -11.33
N THR A 155 -9.28 7.10 -12.30
CA THR A 155 -8.81 7.38 -13.66
C THR A 155 -8.54 8.87 -13.78
N ILE A 156 -7.27 9.27 -13.71
CA ILE A 156 -6.84 10.62 -14.04
C ILE A 156 -6.85 10.75 -15.56
N TYR A 157 -7.42 11.84 -16.09
CA TYR A 157 -7.51 12.01 -17.53
C TYR A 157 -7.24 13.44 -17.97
N ASN A 158 -6.66 13.57 -19.16
CA ASN A 158 -6.39 14.84 -19.84
C ASN A 158 -7.62 15.23 -20.66
N THR A 159 -8.33 16.26 -20.23
CA THR A 159 -9.58 16.74 -20.83
C THR A 159 -9.37 17.21 -22.26
N GLU A 160 -8.24 17.85 -22.57
CA GLU A 160 -7.93 18.36 -23.91
C GLU A 160 -7.58 17.23 -24.89
N LEU A 161 -6.85 16.19 -24.46
CA LEU A 161 -6.55 15.06 -25.32
C LEU A 161 -7.82 14.24 -25.63
N LEU A 162 -8.68 14.01 -24.63
CA LEU A 162 -9.96 13.35 -24.88
C LEU A 162 -10.85 14.16 -25.83
N LYS A 163 -10.94 15.49 -25.63
CA LYS A 163 -11.69 16.38 -26.52
C LYS A 163 -11.14 16.38 -27.94
N LYS A 164 -9.81 16.42 -28.15
CA LYS A 164 -9.16 16.32 -29.46
C LYS A 164 -9.46 14.98 -30.13
N ALA A 165 -9.58 13.92 -29.36
CA ALA A 165 -9.99 12.61 -29.85
C ALA A 165 -11.52 12.50 -30.11
N GLY A 166 -12.33 13.52 -29.78
CA GLY A 166 -13.78 13.51 -29.91
C GLY A 166 -14.48 12.68 -28.82
N ILE A 167 -13.82 12.49 -27.65
CA ILE A 167 -14.33 11.69 -26.54
C ILE A 167 -14.88 12.63 -25.48
N ALA A 168 -16.20 12.51 -25.22
CA ALA A 168 -16.91 13.37 -24.27
C ALA A 168 -16.71 12.99 -22.81
N LYS A 169 -16.41 11.70 -22.52
CA LYS A 169 -16.25 11.15 -21.16
C LYS A 169 -15.09 10.17 -21.14
N PRO A 170 -14.32 10.09 -20.04
CA PRO A 170 -13.35 9.02 -19.88
C PRO A 170 -14.05 7.65 -19.83
N PRO A 171 -13.37 6.56 -20.24
CA PRO A 171 -13.94 5.23 -20.20
C PRO A 171 -14.22 4.77 -18.77
N ALA A 172 -15.34 4.08 -18.57
CA ALA A 172 -15.73 3.46 -17.31
C ALA A 172 -15.49 1.95 -17.28
N THR A 173 -15.37 1.33 -18.47
CA THR A 173 -15.19 -0.12 -18.63
C THR A 173 -13.99 -0.45 -19.50
N TYR A 174 -13.47 -1.69 -19.37
CA TYR A 174 -12.37 -2.16 -20.24
C TYR A 174 -12.77 -2.20 -21.71
N ALA A 175 -14.03 -2.47 -22.03
CA ALA A 175 -14.52 -2.42 -23.41
C ALA A 175 -14.47 -0.99 -23.97
N GLU A 176 -14.91 -0.01 -23.19
CA GLU A 176 -14.79 1.41 -23.57
C GLU A 176 -13.33 1.85 -23.63
N LEU A 177 -12.44 1.34 -22.74
CA LEU A 177 -11.02 1.65 -22.76
C LEU A 177 -10.36 1.25 -24.08
N ALA A 178 -10.68 0.07 -24.62
CA ALA A 178 -10.17 -0.37 -25.91
C ALA A 178 -10.64 0.55 -27.06
N GLN A 179 -11.90 0.98 -27.02
CA GLN A 179 -12.44 1.93 -28.01
C GLN A 179 -11.75 3.31 -27.91
N VAL A 180 -11.60 3.80 -26.69
CA VAL A 180 -10.90 5.06 -26.42
C VAL A 180 -9.43 4.96 -26.86
N ALA A 181 -8.76 3.83 -26.60
CA ALA A 181 -7.38 3.62 -27.03
C ALA A 181 -7.20 3.75 -28.53
N LYS A 182 -8.11 3.11 -29.30
CA LYS A 182 -8.11 3.24 -30.75
C LYS A 182 -8.39 4.68 -31.21
N GLN A 183 -9.43 5.29 -30.64
CA GLN A 183 -9.85 6.63 -31.05
C GLN A 183 -8.80 7.71 -30.73
N VAL A 184 -8.15 7.65 -29.56
CA VAL A 184 -7.04 8.54 -29.20
C VAL A 184 -5.89 8.35 -30.16
N LYS A 185 -5.50 7.10 -30.45
CA LYS A 185 -4.40 6.78 -31.37
C LYS A 185 -4.68 7.32 -32.76
N ASP A 186 -5.85 7.03 -33.31
CA ASP A 186 -6.24 7.44 -34.67
C ASP A 186 -6.32 8.97 -34.83
N LYS A 187 -6.82 9.69 -33.82
CA LYS A 187 -7.09 11.13 -33.91
C LYS A 187 -5.94 12.03 -33.47
N THR A 188 -5.07 11.53 -32.58
CA THR A 188 -4.02 12.36 -31.96
C THR A 188 -2.59 11.83 -32.18
N GLY A 189 -2.44 10.58 -32.63
CA GLY A 189 -1.14 9.88 -32.69
C GLY A 189 -0.62 9.46 -31.31
N LYS A 190 -1.23 9.92 -30.21
CA LYS A 190 -0.85 9.60 -28.84
C LYS A 190 -1.42 8.26 -28.38
N PHE A 191 -1.02 7.82 -27.21
CA PHE A 191 -1.62 6.64 -26.58
C PHE A 191 -2.74 7.05 -25.62
N ALA A 192 -3.72 6.18 -25.41
CA ALA A 192 -4.71 6.45 -24.39
C ALA A 192 -4.13 6.27 -22.99
N PHE A 193 -3.37 5.23 -22.75
CA PHE A 193 -2.84 4.87 -21.43
C PHE A 193 -1.56 4.05 -21.57
N PHE A 194 -0.92 3.84 -20.42
CA PHE A 194 0.18 2.91 -20.23
C PHE A 194 -0.20 1.95 -19.09
N VAL A 195 0.08 0.67 -19.27
CA VAL A 195 -0.03 -0.36 -18.24
C VAL A 195 1.24 -1.20 -18.28
N THR A 196 1.79 -1.57 -17.12
CA THR A 196 3.02 -2.37 -17.11
C THR A 196 2.73 -3.86 -17.12
N PHE A 197 3.54 -4.60 -17.86
CA PHE A 197 3.60 -6.07 -17.81
C PHE A 197 4.88 -6.57 -17.12
N VAL A 198 5.60 -5.71 -16.41
CA VAL A 198 6.77 -6.08 -15.60
C VAL A 198 6.29 -6.80 -14.33
N PRO A 199 6.72 -8.08 -14.11
CA PRO A 199 6.13 -8.93 -13.08
C PRO A 199 6.29 -8.44 -11.64
N GLU A 200 7.33 -7.67 -11.33
CA GLU A 200 7.63 -7.20 -9.97
C GLU A 200 7.08 -5.81 -9.66
N ASP A 201 6.43 -5.16 -10.62
CA ASP A 201 5.96 -3.79 -10.49
C ASP A 201 4.48 -3.73 -10.07
N SER A 202 3.56 -3.37 -10.95
CA SER A 202 2.15 -3.16 -10.64
C SER A 202 1.30 -4.41 -10.89
N ALA A 203 0.33 -4.63 -10.02
CA ALA A 203 -0.64 -5.72 -10.15
C ALA A 203 -1.90 -5.35 -10.95
N GLU A 204 -1.89 -4.25 -11.70
CA GLU A 204 -3.07 -3.74 -12.44
C GLU A 204 -3.65 -4.78 -13.40
N VAL A 205 -2.80 -5.53 -14.10
CA VAL A 205 -3.26 -6.59 -15.01
C VAL A 205 -3.94 -7.72 -14.25
N LEU A 206 -3.39 -8.15 -13.09
CA LEU A 206 -4.06 -9.14 -12.22
C LEU A 206 -5.43 -8.65 -11.75
N GLN A 207 -5.52 -7.38 -11.34
CA GLN A 207 -6.79 -6.77 -10.93
C GLN A 207 -7.81 -6.77 -12.07
N SER A 208 -7.38 -6.56 -13.31
CA SER A 208 -8.25 -6.60 -14.48
C SER A 208 -8.93 -7.95 -14.68
N PHE A 209 -8.26 -9.06 -14.36
CA PHE A 209 -8.89 -10.39 -14.39
C PHE A 209 -10.11 -10.46 -13.47
N VAL A 210 -9.92 -10.07 -12.20
CA VAL A 210 -11.01 -10.08 -11.21
C VAL A 210 -12.14 -9.14 -11.61
N GLN A 211 -11.80 -7.96 -12.10
CA GLN A 211 -12.76 -6.97 -12.58
C GLN A 211 -13.55 -7.45 -13.81
N MET A 212 -12.90 -8.19 -14.69
CA MET A 212 -13.54 -8.85 -15.83
C MET A 212 -14.21 -10.19 -15.46
N GLY A 213 -14.32 -10.52 -14.17
CA GLY A 213 -15.04 -11.69 -13.65
C GLY A 213 -14.29 -13.01 -13.76
N VAL A 214 -12.96 -12.97 -13.80
CA VAL A 214 -12.09 -14.14 -13.81
C VAL A 214 -11.40 -14.25 -12.44
N PRO A 215 -11.72 -15.26 -11.62
CA PRO A 215 -10.99 -15.49 -10.38
C PRO A 215 -9.54 -15.92 -10.70
N LEU A 216 -8.61 -15.45 -9.89
CA LEU A 216 -7.19 -15.79 -10.06
C LEU A 216 -6.88 -17.20 -9.54
N VAL A 217 -7.41 -17.51 -8.37
CA VAL A 217 -7.25 -18.82 -7.72
C VAL A 217 -8.58 -19.33 -7.19
N ASP A 218 -8.70 -20.64 -7.07
CA ASP A 218 -9.85 -21.30 -6.45
C ASP A 218 -9.68 -21.44 -4.91
N ALA A 219 -10.65 -22.07 -4.27
CA ALA A 219 -10.65 -22.30 -2.83
C ALA A 219 -9.50 -23.22 -2.36
N GLN A 220 -8.91 -24.00 -3.26
CA GLN A 220 -7.76 -24.86 -3.00
C GLN A 220 -6.43 -24.17 -3.35
N GLY A 221 -6.48 -22.89 -3.75
CA GLY A 221 -5.32 -22.11 -4.14
C GLY A 221 -4.74 -22.49 -5.51
N LYS A 222 -5.46 -23.25 -6.34
CA LYS A 222 -5.08 -23.58 -7.70
C LYS A 222 -5.48 -22.50 -8.69
N ALA A 223 -4.86 -22.49 -9.87
CA ALA A 223 -5.19 -21.54 -10.92
C ALA A 223 -6.65 -21.67 -11.37
N ALA A 224 -7.42 -20.58 -11.23
CA ALA A 224 -8.82 -20.54 -11.63
C ALA A 224 -9.04 -19.77 -12.94
N PHE A 225 -8.00 -19.18 -13.50
CA PHE A 225 -8.09 -18.33 -14.69
C PHE A 225 -7.90 -19.11 -16.01
N ASN A 226 -7.56 -20.40 -16.01
CA ASN A 226 -7.45 -21.20 -17.24
C ASN A 226 -8.84 -21.63 -17.72
N THR A 227 -9.61 -20.67 -18.19
CA THR A 227 -11.01 -20.81 -18.67
C THR A 227 -11.18 -20.03 -19.97
N ALA A 228 -12.29 -20.23 -20.68
CA ALA A 228 -12.62 -19.44 -21.86
C ALA A 228 -12.60 -17.93 -21.57
N LYS A 229 -13.10 -17.53 -20.39
CA LYS A 229 -13.13 -16.15 -19.97
C LYS A 229 -11.73 -15.59 -19.63
N GLY A 230 -10.89 -16.39 -18.98
CA GLY A 230 -9.49 -16.02 -18.73
C GLY A 230 -8.69 -15.87 -20.02
N LYS A 231 -8.91 -16.76 -21.00
CA LYS A 231 -8.33 -16.62 -22.35
C LYS A 231 -8.78 -15.31 -23.03
N ALA A 232 -10.06 -14.92 -22.86
CA ALA A 232 -10.55 -13.65 -23.39
C ALA A 232 -9.87 -12.44 -22.74
N VAL A 233 -9.52 -12.50 -21.44
CA VAL A 233 -8.73 -11.43 -20.77
C VAL A 233 -7.30 -11.37 -21.30
N PHE A 234 -6.64 -12.53 -21.51
CA PHE A 234 -5.34 -12.55 -22.17
C PHE A 234 -5.41 -11.95 -23.57
N GLN A 235 -6.38 -12.37 -24.37
CA GLN A 235 -6.59 -11.88 -25.74
C GLN A 235 -6.80 -10.36 -25.77
N TYR A 236 -7.59 -9.81 -24.83
CA TYR A 236 -7.82 -8.37 -24.69
C TYR A 236 -6.50 -7.58 -24.60
N TRP A 237 -5.59 -8.01 -23.73
CA TRP A 237 -4.30 -7.32 -23.56
C TRP A 237 -3.35 -7.53 -24.75
N VAL A 238 -3.36 -8.74 -25.31
CA VAL A 238 -2.58 -9.07 -26.51
C VAL A 238 -3.04 -8.25 -27.72
N ASP A 239 -4.36 -8.09 -27.92
CA ASP A 239 -4.93 -7.30 -29.01
C ASP A 239 -4.58 -5.82 -28.90
N LEU A 240 -4.63 -5.25 -27.69
CA LEU A 240 -4.22 -3.87 -27.45
C LEU A 240 -2.73 -3.65 -27.81
N TYR A 241 -1.86 -4.58 -27.42
CA TYR A 241 -0.43 -4.47 -27.69
C TYR A 241 -0.14 -4.65 -29.18
N LYS A 242 -0.61 -5.73 -29.80
CA LYS A 242 -0.39 -6.04 -31.22
C LYS A 242 -1.07 -5.02 -32.15
N GLY A 243 -2.20 -4.45 -31.71
CA GLY A 243 -2.86 -3.36 -32.42
C GLY A 243 -2.13 -2.02 -32.34
N GLY A 244 -0.97 -1.93 -31.67
CA GLY A 244 -0.21 -0.70 -31.51
C GLY A 244 -0.89 0.37 -30.65
N LEU A 245 -1.84 -0.08 -29.80
CA LEU A 245 -2.63 0.79 -28.91
C LEU A 245 -1.96 1.00 -27.56
N LEU A 246 -0.90 0.25 -27.26
CA LEU A 246 -0.02 0.40 -26.11
C LEU A 246 1.39 0.80 -26.57
N PRO A 247 2.13 1.60 -25.77
CA PRO A 247 3.56 1.81 -25.98
C PRO A 247 4.34 0.48 -25.93
N GLN A 248 5.38 0.35 -26.74
CA GLN A 248 6.18 -0.90 -26.75
C GLN A 248 6.93 -1.16 -25.44
N ASP A 249 7.28 -0.08 -24.73
CA ASP A 249 8.01 -0.14 -23.47
C ASP A 249 7.18 -0.65 -22.27
N VAL A 250 5.89 -0.98 -22.45
CA VAL A 250 5.04 -1.64 -21.42
C VAL A 250 5.60 -2.99 -20.96
N LEU A 251 6.41 -3.66 -21.78
CA LEU A 251 7.01 -4.96 -21.48
C LEU A 251 8.22 -4.85 -20.54
N VAL A 252 8.85 -3.68 -20.46
CA VAL A 252 10.16 -3.50 -19.78
C VAL A 252 10.19 -2.32 -18.81
N GLN A 253 9.16 -1.45 -18.83
CA GLN A 253 9.06 -0.29 -17.94
C GLN A 253 7.91 -0.47 -16.94
N GLY A 254 8.16 -0.04 -15.69
CA GLY A 254 7.18 -0.10 -14.62
C GLY A 254 6.18 1.05 -14.63
N HIS A 255 5.27 1.06 -13.67
CA HIS A 255 4.20 2.05 -13.50
C HIS A 255 4.70 3.50 -13.44
N ARG A 256 5.92 3.74 -12.99
CA ARG A 256 6.52 5.08 -13.03
C ARG A 256 6.52 5.67 -14.43
N ARG A 257 6.71 4.84 -15.46
CA ARG A 257 6.66 5.25 -16.87
C ARG A 257 5.28 5.77 -17.26
N ALA A 258 4.19 5.21 -16.71
CA ALA A 258 2.84 5.72 -16.93
C ALA A 258 2.71 7.18 -16.48
N ILE A 259 3.27 7.51 -15.30
CA ILE A 259 3.24 8.87 -14.75
C ILE A 259 4.04 9.83 -15.63
N GLU A 260 5.23 9.41 -16.04
CA GLU A 260 6.11 10.22 -16.92
C GLU A 260 5.44 10.53 -18.28
N LEU A 261 4.85 9.52 -18.92
CA LEU A 261 4.13 9.69 -20.18
C LEU A 261 2.91 10.60 -20.04
N TYR A 262 2.17 10.48 -18.95
CA TYR A 262 1.04 11.34 -18.68
C TYR A 262 1.49 12.80 -18.45
N GLN A 263 2.52 13.04 -17.66
CA GLN A 263 3.09 14.36 -17.43
C GLN A 263 3.69 14.99 -18.70
N ALA A 264 4.17 14.16 -19.63
CA ALA A 264 4.63 14.60 -20.94
C ALA A 264 3.49 14.86 -21.94
N GLY A 265 2.23 14.56 -21.61
CA GLY A 265 1.10 14.64 -22.51
C GLY A 265 1.12 13.60 -23.65
N GLU A 266 1.84 12.49 -23.45
CA GLU A 266 1.92 11.37 -24.39
C GLU A 266 0.80 10.34 -24.18
N THR A 267 0.16 10.35 -22.99
CA THR A 267 -1.05 9.56 -22.72
C THR A 267 -2.20 10.44 -22.25
N SER A 268 -3.42 10.02 -22.53
CA SER A 268 -4.64 10.75 -22.15
C SER A 268 -5.23 10.28 -20.81
N LEU A 269 -4.86 9.11 -20.34
CA LEU A 269 -5.35 8.49 -19.09
C LEU A 269 -4.16 8.00 -18.27
N LEU A 270 -4.35 8.06 -16.93
CA LEU A 270 -3.45 7.48 -15.94
C LEU A 270 -4.30 6.80 -14.85
N ALA A 271 -4.19 5.49 -14.71
CA ALA A 271 -4.73 4.76 -13.56
C ALA A 271 -3.80 4.95 -12.38
N SER A 272 -4.23 5.67 -11.34
CA SER A 272 -3.39 5.92 -10.16
C SER A 272 -4.25 6.42 -8.98
N GLY A 273 -3.60 6.73 -7.85
CA GLY A 273 -4.27 7.34 -6.72
C GLY A 273 -4.50 8.85 -6.91
N PRO A 274 -5.52 9.44 -6.26
CA PRO A 274 -5.85 10.87 -6.39
C PRO A 274 -4.73 11.80 -5.93
N GLN A 275 -3.83 11.34 -5.06
CA GLN A 275 -2.68 12.11 -4.58
C GLN A 275 -1.70 12.50 -5.71
N PHE A 276 -1.66 11.73 -6.81
CA PHE A 276 -0.79 12.05 -7.95
C PHE A 276 -1.20 13.30 -8.71
N LEU A 277 -2.46 13.74 -8.62
CA LEU A 277 -2.88 15.00 -9.27
C LEU A 277 -2.14 16.23 -8.73
N LYS A 278 -1.81 16.23 -7.43
CA LYS A 278 -0.98 17.30 -6.86
C LYS A 278 0.42 17.28 -7.47
N ALA A 279 1.07 16.13 -7.47
CA ALA A 279 2.41 15.97 -8.05
C ALA A 279 2.45 16.28 -9.56
N ILE A 280 1.39 15.92 -10.30
CA ILE A 280 1.27 16.28 -11.73
C ILE A 280 1.17 17.80 -11.88
N SER A 281 0.37 18.49 -11.05
CA SER A 281 0.23 19.94 -11.11
C SER A 281 1.53 20.68 -10.76
N GLU A 282 2.35 20.12 -9.86
CA GLU A 282 3.65 20.67 -9.47
C GLU A 282 4.73 20.42 -10.53
N ASN A 283 4.80 19.20 -11.09
CA ASN A 283 5.86 18.79 -12.02
C ASN A 283 5.55 19.13 -13.48
N ALA A 284 4.28 19.17 -13.86
CA ALA A 284 3.80 19.48 -15.22
C ALA A 284 2.56 20.39 -15.16
N PRO A 285 2.71 21.69 -14.83
CA PRO A 285 1.58 22.58 -14.56
C PRO A 285 0.58 22.69 -15.72
N SER A 286 1.07 22.67 -16.98
CA SER A 286 0.21 22.71 -18.17
C SER A 286 -0.68 21.46 -18.30
N ILE A 287 -0.18 20.29 -17.90
CA ILE A 287 -0.95 19.05 -17.89
C ILE A 287 -1.87 19.03 -16.64
N GLY A 288 -1.36 19.49 -15.51
CA GLY A 288 -2.18 19.62 -14.30
C GLY A 288 -3.43 20.47 -14.50
N ALA A 289 -3.30 21.59 -15.22
CA ALA A 289 -4.41 22.51 -15.53
C ALA A 289 -5.54 21.87 -16.36
N VAL A 290 -5.24 20.85 -17.15
CA VAL A 290 -6.20 20.11 -17.99
C VAL A 290 -6.49 18.70 -17.49
N SER A 291 -6.04 18.39 -16.27
CA SER A 291 -6.27 17.09 -15.65
C SER A 291 -7.54 17.09 -14.81
N ALA A 292 -8.28 16.00 -14.88
CA ALA A 292 -9.43 15.72 -14.03
C ALA A 292 -9.40 14.25 -13.59
N ALA A 293 -10.28 13.87 -12.66
CA ALA A 293 -10.43 12.50 -12.20
C ALA A 293 -11.84 11.97 -12.43
N ALA A 294 -11.91 10.69 -12.77
CA ALA A 294 -13.11 9.90 -12.88
C ALA A 294 -12.99 8.65 -12.01
N PRO A 295 -14.10 7.93 -11.73
CA PRO A 295 -14.03 6.64 -11.09
C PRO A 295 -13.08 5.68 -11.81
N GLN A 296 -12.53 4.74 -11.07
CA GLN A 296 -11.69 3.68 -11.60
C GLN A 296 -12.41 2.92 -12.72
N ILE A 297 -11.69 2.59 -13.78
CA ILE A 297 -12.15 1.69 -14.83
C ILE A 297 -12.42 0.32 -14.23
N THR A 298 -13.54 -0.27 -14.54
CA THR A 298 -13.94 -1.60 -14.06
C THR A 298 -14.32 -2.49 -15.23
N GLY A 299 -14.49 -3.78 -14.95
CA GLY A 299 -15.10 -4.72 -15.88
C GLY A 299 -16.57 -4.95 -15.55
N GLU A 300 -17.09 -6.07 -16.01
CA GLU A 300 -18.48 -6.48 -15.81
C GLU A 300 -18.90 -6.63 -14.34
N THR A 301 -17.93 -6.88 -13.44
CA THR A 301 -18.23 -7.04 -12.01
C THR A 301 -18.48 -5.72 -11.29
N GLY A 302 -18.11 -4.59 -11.89
CA GLY A 302 -18.16 -3.28 -11.25
C GLY A 302 -17.23 -3.11 -10.03
N LYS A 303 -16.42 -4.11 -9.73
CA LYS A 303 -15.52 -4.13 -8.59
C LYS A 303 -14.41 -3.10 -8.72
N LYS A 304 -14.15 -2.38 -7.64
CA LYS A 304 -13.07 -1.38 -7.54
C LYS A 304 -12.00 -1.87 -6.59
N THR A 305 -10.75 -1.54 -6.89
CA THR A 305 -9.65 -1.89 -5.99
C THR A 305 -9.50 -0.86 -4.87
N VAL A 306 -9.11 -1.36 -3.70
CA VAL A 306 -8.66 -0.56 -2.57
C VAL A 306 -7.38 -1.17 -2.01
N ALA A 307 -6.43 -0.31 -1.64
CA ALA A 307 -5.30 -0.69 -0.82
C ALA A 307 -5.58 -0.30 0.63
N VAL A 308 -5.43 -1.25 1.54
CA VAL A 308 -5.73 -1.09 2.96
C VAL A 308 -4.42 -1.14 3.74
N MET A 309 -4.00 0.01 4.25
CA MET A 309 -2.87 0.04 5.18
C MET A 309 -3.35 -0.41 6.55
N ASN A 310 -2.64 -1.38 7.11
CA ASN A 310 -3.01 -2.01 8.35
C ASN A 310 -2.08 -1.60 9.49
N LEU A 311 -2.63 -1.51 10.71
CA LEU A 311 -1.85 -1.65 11.93
C LEU A 311 -1.94 -3.10 12.38
N VAL A 312 -0.80 -3.78 12.43
CA VAL A 312 -0.70 -5.15 12.90
C VAL A 312 0.06 -5.19 14.23
N VAL A 313 -0.28 -6.16 15.06
CA VAL A 313 0.42 -6.42 16.34
C VAL A 313 1.15 -7.75 16.18
N PRO A 314 2.48 -7.77 16.26
CA PRO A 314 3.24 -9.01 16.25
C PRO A 314 2.81 -9.94 17.39
N ARG A 315 2.73 -11.25 17.10
CA ARG A 315 2.36 -12.26 18.08
C ARG A 315 3.30 -12.28 19.29
N ASP A 316 4.58 -12.01 19.04
CA ASP A 316 5.62 -12.03 20.09
C ASP A 316 5.74 -10.68 20.83
N SER A 317 4.81 -9.73 20.60
CA SER A 317 4.74 -8.49 21.40
C SER A 317 4.62 -8.85 22.88
N LYS A 318 5.42 -8.19 23.69
CA LYS A 318 5.41 -8.38 25.14
C LYS A 318 4.28 -7.61 25.82
N ARG A 319 3.60 -6.75 25.04
CA ARG A 319 2.55 -5.83 25.50
C ARG A 319 1.33 -5.84 24.58
N PRO A 320 0.77 -7.03 24.31
CA PRO A 320 -0.25 -7.15 23.27
C PRO A 320 -1.53 -6.34 23.58
N ASP A 321 -1.88 -6.15 24.84
CA ASP A 321 -3.08 -5.39 25.21
C ASP A 321 -2.90 -3.90 25.00
N ASP A 322 -1.76 -3.34 25.42
CA ASP A 322 -1.44 -1.93 25.18
C ASP A 322 -1.20 -1.65 23.70
N ALA A 323 -0.56 -2.58 22.97
CA ALA A 323 -0.37 -2.50 21.54
C ALA A 323 -1.71 -2.44 20.77
N VAL A 324 -2.66 -3.32 21.10
CA VAL A 324 -4.02 -3.30 20.51
C VAL A 324 -4.74 -2.00 20.89
N LYS A 325 -4.65 -1.57 22.17
CA LYS A 325 -5.26 -0.32 22.63
C LYS A 325 -4.71 0.89 21.87
N PHE A 326 -3.38 0.96 21.67
CA PHE A 326 -2.75 2.02 20.90
C PHE A 326 -3.16 1.97 19.42
N ALA A 327 -3.17 0.78 18.81
CA ALA A 327 -3.60 0.61 17.42
C ALA A 327 -5.06 1.07 17.22
N LEU A 328 -5.97 0.71 18.14
CA LEU A 328 -7.36 1.16 18.12
C LEU A 328 -7.48 2.68 18.35
N TYR A 329 -6.62 3.27 19.18
CA TYR A 329 -6.58 4.70 19.38
C TYR A 329 -6.17 5.44 18.10
N VAL A 330 -5.10 5.01 17.45
CA VAL A 330 -4.64 5.59 16.17
C VAL A 330 -5.70 5.44 15.08
N THR A 331 -6.45 4.34 15.09
CA THR A 331 -7.44 4.03 14.07
C THR A 331 -8.88 4.39 14.46
N ASN A 332 -9.11 5.14 15.53
CA ASN A 332 -10.44 5.65 15.82
C ASN A 332 -10.89 6.70 14.79
N SER A 333 -12.18 6.96 14.70
CA SER A 333 -12.75 7.88 13.68
C SER A 333 -12.13 9.27 13.70
N GLN A 334 -11.89 9.83 14.89
CA GLN A 334 -11.33 11.19 15.03
C GLN A 334 -9.89 11.26 14.51
N ASN A 335 -9.03 10.32 14.92
CA ASN A 335 -7.63 10.28 14.51
C ASN A 335 -7.50 9.93 13.03
N GLN A 336 -8.32 8.99 12.53
CA GLN A 336 -8.33 8.68 11.10
C GLN A 336 -8.76 9.87 10.25
N LEU A 337 -9.80 10.61 10.66
CA LEU A 337 -10.24 11.81 9.95
C LEU A 337 -9.14 12.88 9.92
N ALA A 338 -8.46 13.09 11.05
CA ALA A 338 -7.35 14.03 11.12
C ALA A 338 -6.18 13.61 10.21
N PHE A 339 -5.82 12.32 10.20
CA PHE A 339 -4.77 11.82 9.32
C PHE A 339 -5.18 11.86 7.84
N ALA A 340 -6.42 11.50 7.55
CA ALA A 340 -6.94 11.52 6.19
C ALA A 340 -6.91 12.94 5.58
N LYS A 341 -7.24 13.96 6.37
CA LYS A 341 -7.12 15.37 5.96
C LYS A 341 -5.67 15.80 5.77
N ALA A 342 -4.75 15.35 6.64
CA ALA A 342 -3.33 15.70 6.55
C ALA A 342 -2.63 15.00 5.37
N ALA A 343 -2.96 13.73 5.11
CA ALA A 343 -2.29 12.89 4.13
C ALA A 343 -3.04 12.77 2.77
N ASN A 344 -4.24 13.36 2.67
CA ASN A 344 -5.14 13.22 1.51
C ASN A 344 -5.42 11.75 1.14
N VAL A 345 -5.72 10.94 2.15
CA VAL A 345 -6.09 9.53 2.04
C VAL A 345 -7.53 9.33 2.53
N LEU A 346 -8.04 8.10 2.48
CA LEU A 346 -9.39 7.78 2.95
C LEU A 346 -9.34 7.08 4.32
N PRO A 347 -10.32 7.31 5.19
CA PRO A 347 -10.45 6.60 6.45
C PRO A 347 -11.08 5.22 6.24
N SER A 348 -10.82 4.30 7.15
CA SER A 348 -11.45 2.98 7.16
C SER A 348 -12.70 2.89 8.04
N THR A 349 -12.99 3.93 8.83
CA THR A 349 -14.17 3.97 9.72
C THR A 349 -15.38 4.59 9.04
N VAL A 350 -16.56 4.04 9.37
CA VAL A 350 -17.85 4.51 8.83
C VAL A 350 -18.08 5.97 9.16
N GLU A 351 -17.89 6.38 10.42
CA GLU A 351 -18.13 7.74 10.89
C GLU A 351 -17.21 8.76 10.22
N ALA A 352 -15.89 8.50 10.17
CA ALA A 352 -14.96 9.43 9.56
C ALA A 352 -15.24 9.65 8.06
N LEU A 353 -15.70 8.61 7.34
CA LEU A 353 -16.07 8.74 5.93
C LEU A 353 -17.31 9.62 5.71
N GLN A 354 -18.13 9.84 6.75
CA GLN A 354 -19.30 10.71 6.67
C GLN A 354 -18.98 12.21 6.76
N ASP A 355 -17.74 12.58 7.09
CA ASP A 355 -17.31 13.99 7.11
C ASP A 355 -17.48 14.66 5.74
N ASP A 356 -17.90 15.93 5.73
CA ASP A 356 -18.12 16.70 4.51
C ASP A 356 -16.88 16.82 3.63
N TYR A 357 -15.70 16.68 4.21
CA TYR A 357 -14.42 16.63 3.48
C TYR A 357 -14.40 15.57 2.36
N PHE A 358 -15.12 14.46 2.53
CA PHE A 358 -15.20 13.39 1.55
C PHE A 358 -16.41 13.45 0.63
N LYS A 359 -17.35 14.36 0.88
CA LYS A 359 -18.61 14.45 0.13
C LYS A 359 -18.68 15.68 -0.77
N ASN A 360 -18.14 16.79 -0.27
CA ASN A 360 -18.35 18.11 -0.87
C ASN A 360 -17.03 18.80 -1.17
N VAL A 361 -17.00 19.51 -2.29
CA VAL A 361 -15.93 20.42 -2.67
C VAL A 361 -16.53 21.69 -3.27
N PRO A 362 -15.90 22.86 -3.07
CA PRO A 362 -16.26 24.10 -3.76
C PRO A 362 -16.25 23.92 -5.28
N ALA A 363 -17.03 24.71 -6.00
CA ALA A 363 -17.10 24.63 -7.47
C ALA A 363 -15.74 24.91 -8.15
N ASP A 364 -14.93 25.75 -7.51
CA ASP A 364 -13.59 26.15 -7.95
C ASP A 364 -12.46 25.29 -7.34
N ALA A 365 -12.81 24.20 -6.65
CA ALA A 365 -11.84 23.34 -6.01
C ALA A 365 -10.78 22.80 -7.00
N ALA A 366 -9.58 22.56 -6.52
CA ALA A 366 -8.52 21.94 -7.31
C ALA A 366 -8.91 20.53 -7.78
N ALA A 367 -8.32 20.06 -8.87
CA ALA A 367 -8.58 18.71 -9.42
C ALA A 367 -8.31 17.61 -8.38
N ALA A 368 -7.30 17.78 -7.52
CA ALA A 368 -6.97 16.85 -6.44
C ALA A 368 -8.10 16.74 -5.39
N ASP A 369 -8.76 17.85 -5.05
CA ASP A 369 -9.88 17.84 -4.10
C ASP A 369 -11.11 17.15 -4.70
N ARG A 370 -11.40 17.43 -5.97
CA ARG A 370 -12.47 16.71 -6.69
C ARG A 370 -12.18 15.22 -6.78
N ALA A 371 -10.93 14.84 -7.02
CA ALA A 371 -10.52 13.44 -7.08
C ALA A 371 -10.68 12.71 -5.73
N ARG A 372 -10.48 13.42 -4.60
CA ARG A 372 -10.77 12.87 -3.27
C ARG A 372 -12.22 12.44 -3.14
N VAL A 373 -13.17 13.28 -3.55
CA VAL A 373 -14.60 12.95 -3.49
C VAL A 373 -14.95 11.79 -4.43
N VAL A 374 -14.37 11.76 -5.63
CA VAL A 374 -14.51 10.63 -6.56
C VAL A 374 -14.00 9.33 -5.92
N SER A 375 -12.82 9.38 -5.30
CA SER A 375 -12.21 8.26 -4.59
C SER A 375 -13.09 7.78 -3.43
N ALA A 376 -13.56 8.69 -2.58
CA ALA A 376 -14.42 8.38 -1.44
C ALA A 376 -15.76 7.74 -1.86
N SER A 377 -16.38 8.26 -2.92
CA SER A 377 -17.66 7.74 -3.42
C SER A 377 -17.57 6.28 -3.91
N GLY A 378 -16.39 5.84 -4.30
CA GLY A 378 -16.12 4.46 -4.75
C GLY A 378 -15.91 3.46 -3.62
N LEU A 379 -15.69 3.92 -2.38
CA LEU A 379 -15.16 3.09 -1.31
C LEU A 379 -16.13 2.00 -0.83
N THR A 380 -17.43 2.27 -0.84
CA THR A 380 -18.45 1.29 -0.42
C THR A 380 -18.53 0.06 -1.33
N SER A 381 -18.09 0.19 -2.60
CA SER A 381 -18.01 -0.90 -3.60
C SER A 381 -16.58 -1.37 -3.85
N ALA A 382 -15.60 -0.84 -3.10
CA ALA A 382 -14.22 -1.22 -3.23
C ALA A 382 -13.88 -2.44 -2.37
N GLU A 383 -13.04 -3.31 -2.89
CA GLU A 383 -12.57 -4.50 -2.18
C GLU A 383 -11.11 -4.82 -2.54
N LEU A 384 -10.50 -5.68 -1.76
CA LEU A 384 -9.19 -6.23 -2.10
C LEU A 384 -9.39 -7.23 -3.26
N LEU A 385 -9.06 -6.80 -4.48
CA LEU A 385 -9.30 -7.63 -5.68
C LEU A 385 -8.36 -8.83 -5.76
N ILE A 386 -7.14 -8.66 -5.29
CA ILE A 386 -6.17 -9.76 -5.21
C ILE A 386 -6.26 -10.32 -3.80
N PRO A 387 -6.65 -11.60 -3.64
CA PRO A 387 -6.71 -12.19 -2.31
C PRO A 387 -5.32 -12.20 -1.66
N PRO A 388 -5.23 -12.14 -0.33
CA PRO A 388 -3.98 -12.26 0.38
C PRO A 388 -3.40 -13.67 0.12
N LEU A 389 -2.32 -13.72 -0.69
CA LEU A 389 -1.59 -14.92 -1.05
C LEU A 389 -0.14 -14.77 -0.63
N SER A 390 0.44 -15.79 -0.01
CA SER A 390 1.86 -15.80 0.39
C SER A 390 2.80 -15.68 -0.82
N ASP A 391 2.36 -16.12 -1.99
CA ASP A 391 3.16 -16.21 -3.21
C ASP A 391 2.59 -15.34 -4.36
N VAL A 392 1.88 -14.25 -4.05
CA VAL A 392 1.23 -13.39 -5.07
C VAL A 392 2.20 -12.94 -6.17
N LYS A 393 3.46 -12.66 -5.83
CA LYS A 393 4.49 -12.30 -6.82
C LYS A 393 4.80 -13.42 -7.82
N LYS A 394 4.72 -14.68 -7.39
CA LYS A 394 4.86 -15.83 -8.30
C LYS A 394 3.67 -15.95 -9.26
N LEU A 395 2.46 -15.70 -8.75
CA LEU A 395 1.26 -15.68 -9.59
C LEU A 395 1.35 -14.56 -10.64
N GLN A 396 1.72 -13.37 -10.21
CA GLN A 396 1.93 -12.23 -11.10
C GLN A 396 2.96 -12.55 -12.18
N LYS A 397 4.11 -13.08 -11.79
CA LYS A 397 5.16 -13.49 -12.73
C LYS A 397 4.67 -14.54 -13.71
N ALA A 398 3.98 -15.57 -13.25
CA ALA A 398 3.44 -16.61 -14.12
C ALA A 398 2.48 -16.05 -15.18
N ILE A 399 1.60 -15.12 -14.82
CA ILE A 399 0.67 -14.50 -15.75
C ILE A 399 1.39 -13.52 -16.69
N TYR A 400 2.24 -12.64 -16.17
CA TYR A 400 2.87 -11.57 -16.95
C TYR A 400 3.88 -12.10 -17.96
N ASP A 401 4.74 -13.05 -17.59
CA ASP A 401 5.70 -13.67 -18.51
C ASP A 401 4.97 -14.34 -19.69
N ASN A 402 3.86 -15.01 -19.42
CA ASN A 402 3.10 -15.67 -20.46
C ASN A 402 2.26 -14.70 -21.32
N LEU A 403 1.77 -13.60 -20.74
CA LEU A 403 1.18 -12.51 -21.51
C LEU A 403 2.20 -11.88 -22.46
N GLN A 404 3.41 -11.58 -21.97
CA GLN A 404 4.49 -11.06 -22.79
C GLN A 404 4.82 -12.01 -23.95
N ALA A 405 4.97 -13.31 -23.67
CA ALA A 405 5.23 -14.32 -24.70
C ALA A 405 4.13 -14.36 -25.78
N ALA A 406 2.86 -14.19 -25.39
CA ALA A 406 1.75 -14.10 -26.37
C ALA A 406 1.74 -12.77 -27.16
N MET A 407 2.13 -11.66 -26.54
CA MET A 407 2.28 -10.36 -27.21
C MET A 407 3.41 -10.37 -28.24
N LEU A 408 4.48 -11.12 -27.98
CA LEU A 408 5.66 -11.26 -28.84
C LEU A 408 5.56 -12.40 -29.87
N ASP A 409 4.38 -13.03 -30.02
CA ASP A 409 4.16 -14.18 -30.90
C ASP A 409 4.97 -15.45 -30.59
N GLU A 410 5.53 -15.53 -29.37
CA GLU A 410 6.28 -16.72 -28.94
C GLU A 410 5.32 -17.87 -28.54
N LYS A 411 4.10 -17.55 -28.14
CA LYS A 411 3.04 -18.48 -27.76
C LYS A 411 1.67 -18.05 -28.31
N SER A 412 0.80 -19.02 -28.56
CA SER A 412 -0.62 -18.69 -28.70
C SER A 412 -1.22 -18.29 -27.34
N VAL A 413 -2.31 -17.55 -27.35
CA VAL A 413 -3.02 -17.18 -26.10
C VAL A 413 -3.45 -18.42 -25.32
N ASP A 414 -3.92 -19.48 -26.02
CA ASP A 414 -4.29 -20.74 -25.38
C ASP A 414 -3.12 -21.39 -24.64
N GLN A 415 -1.95 -21.43 -25.28
CA GLN A 415 -0.75 -21.96 -24.68
C GLN A 415 -0.26 -21.09 -23.51
N ALA A 416 -0.29 -19.77 -23.67
CA ALA A 416 0.14 -18.83 -22.64
C ALA A 416 -0.70 -18.94 -21.35
N VAL A 417 -2.02 -19.04 -21.47
CA VAL A 417 -2.91 -19.24 -20.31
C VAL A 417 -2.66 -20.57 -19.62
N ALA A 418 -2.53 -21.64 -20.40
CA ALA A 418 -2.27 -22.99 -19.88
C ALA A 418 -0.92 -23.05 -19.14
N ASP A 419 0.13 -22.47 -19.73
CA ASP A 419 1.47 -22.43 -19.13
C ASP A 419 1.52 -21.58 -17.87
N ALA A 420 0.83 -20.43 -17.83
CA ALA A 420 0.70 -19.60 -16.66
C ALA A 420 0.02 -20.36 -15.50
N ALA A 421 -1.08 -21.06 -15.80
CA ALA A 421 -1.78 -21.87 -14.81
C ALA A 421 -0.92 -23.02 -14.28
N LYS A 422 -0.23 -23.72 -15.17
CA LYS A 422 0.71 -24.80 -14.81
C LYS A 422 1.86 -24.28 -13.94
N ALA A 423 2.46 -23.14 -14.30
CA ALA A 423 3.55 -22.55 -13.53
C ALA A 423 3.12 -22.19 -12.09
N TRP A 424 1.90 -21.68 -11.93
CA TRP A 424 1.34 -21.42 -10.62
C TRP A 424 1.05 -22.69 -9.84
N ASP A 425 0.47 -23.69 -10.44
CA ASP A 425 0.06 -24.94 -9.77
C ASP A 425 1.22 -25.81 -9.34
N GLN A 426 2.40 -25.64 -9.95
CA GLN A 426 3.64 -26.37 -9.65
C GLN A 426 4.57 -25.63 -8.66
N ARG A 427 4.15 -24.52 -8.06
CA ARG A 427 4.96 -23.71 -7.12
C ARG A 427 5.31 -24.45 -5.82
#